data_a35208cebf7c0a9bb241b15ac78d2c4f
#
_entry.id   a35208cebf7c0a9bb241b15ac78d2c4f
#
_cell.length_a   1.000
_cell.length_b   1.000
_cell.length_c   1.000
_cell.angle_alpha   90.00
_cell.angle_beta   90.00
_cell.angle_gamma   90.00
#
_symmetry.space_group_name_H-M   'P 1'
#
loop_
_entity.id
_entity.type
_entity.pdbx_description
1 polymer ?
#
loop_
_entity_poly.entity_id
_entity_poly.type
_entity_poly.pdbx_seq_one_letter_code
_entity_poly.pdbx_strand_id
1 'polypeptide(L)'
;MKLILSSCDFRNDNAKKTIIDNLSKPIEQCKLLFIPNEKATYEAIHSEKYYLRMQEFGFARDNIKIFDYYNAQQFINLDLDVIYISGGNTFATLKRIKDCDFDKQIIRYLKSGVLYIGGSAGAHIVTQNIEHIAAFDSIPDGMNDFNGLGLFDGIFICHYTEERKALYDKLKAESKYKVYALKDDESLVVNTIADDVVRHYDLLIDENNDPVHDPKPLQNYMDKWDGQVFIDKMELNKDKSVIEIGVGTGRLAVRVAPLCGEFYGVDISPKTIERAKDNLAKLENVSLTCADFLSYEFGRTFDVVYSSLTFMHIKEKQKTINKVAALLEDGGKFVLSIDKNQDRFIDTGTRKVTIYPDTPEEIKTYIANSSLLLTECYETEFATVFVAQKQPT
;
A
#
# COMPACT_ATOMS: atom_id res chain seq x y z
N MET A 1 4.18 -2.12 1.03
CA MET A 1 4.86 -3.32 0.50
C MET A 1 5.11 -3.12 -0.98
N LYS A 2 6.31 -3.37 -1.49
CA LYS A 2 6.63 -3.21 -2.92
C LYS A 2 7.04 -4.57 -3.50
N LEU A 3 6.42 -4.96 -4.62
CA LEU A 3 6.74 -6.19 -5.32
C LEU A 3 7.19 -5.86 -6.75
N ILE A 4 8.20 -6.52 -7.25
CA ILE A 4 8.59 -6.52 -8.66
C ILE A 4 8.45 -7.97 -9.16
N LEU A 5 7.48 -8.19 -10.03
CA LEU A 5 7.09 -9.51 -10.51
C LEU A 5 7.41 -9.56 -12.01
N SER A 6 8.21 -10.55 -12.44
CA SER A 6 8.66 -10.68 -13.82
C SER A 6 8.68 -12.13 -14.27
N SER A 7 8.62 -12.36 -15.58
CA SER A 7 8.82 -13.69 -16.16
C SER A 7 10.25 -14.15 -16.05
N CYS A 8 11.23 -13.30 -16.42
CA CYS A 8 12.63 -13.68 -16.56
C CYS A 8 13.61 -13.04 -15.57
N ASP A 9 13.13 -12.16 -14.68
CA ASP A 9 13.93 -11.51 -13.65
C ASP A 9 15.24 -10.85 -14.19
N PHE A 10 16.35 -10.97 -13.46
CA PHE A 10 17.67 -10.44 -13.87
C PHE A 10 18.25 -11.05 -15.14
N ARG A 11 17.63 -12.07 -15.72
CA ARG A 11 18.10 -12.75 -16.94
C ARG A 11 17.61 -12.09 -18.23
N ASN A 12 16.71 -11.12 -18.12
CA ASN A 12 16.26 -10.30 -19.23
C ASN A 12 16.64 -8.84 -18.94
N ASP A 13 17.20 -8.12 -19.92
CA ASP A 13 17.72 -6.76 -19.74
C ASP A 13 16.62 -5.75 -19.35
N ASN A 14 15.42 -5.85 -19.92
CA ASN A 14 14.31 -4.98 -19.57
C ASN A 14 13.81 -5.25 -18.15
N ALA A 15 13.67 -6.52 -17.78
CA ALA A 15 13.29 -6.92 -16.43
C ALA A 15 14.38 -6.50 -15.42
N LYS A 16 15.65 -6.71 -15.72
CA LYS A 16 16.78 -6.24 -14.90
C LYS A 16 16.76 -4.74 -14.74
N LYS A 17 16.54 -3.97 -15.82
CA LYS A 17 16.41 -2.52 -15.75
C LYS A 17 15.26 -2.11 -14.82
N THR A 18 14.08 -2.71 -14.98
CA THR A 18 12.93 -2.44 -14.10
C THR A 18 13.25 -2.71 -12.65
N ILE A 19 13.96 -3.80 -12.33
CA ILE A 19 14.38 -4.11 -10.96
C ILE A 19 15.30 -3.00 -10.42
N ILE A 20 16.36 -2.66 -11.17
CA ILE A 20 17.37 -1.68 -10.75
C ILE A 20 16.74 -0.29 -10.54
N ASP A 21 15.90 0.17 -11.47
CA ASP A 21 15.22 1.48 -11.39
C ASP A 21 14.26 1.59 -10.20
N ASN A 22 13.89 0.46 -9.61
CA ASN A 22 12.95 0.38 -8.49
C ASN A 22 13.59 0.07 -7.14
N LEU A 23 14.91 -0.08 -7.07
CA LEU A 23 15.63 -0.18 -5.80
C LEU A 23 15.65 1.16 -5.08
N SER A 24 15.67 1.13 -3.76
CA SER A 24 15.75 2.35 -2.93
C SER A 24 17.15 2.95 -2.83
N LYS A 25 18.15 2.19 -3.24
CA LYS A 25 19.58 2.55 -3.24
C LYS A 25 20.35 1.70 -4.27
N PRO A 26 21.60 2.05 -4.61
CA PRO A 26 22.41 1.27 -5.54
C PRO A 26 22.44 -0.22 -5.18
N ILE A 27 22.37 -1.10 -6.19
CA ILE A 27 22.21 -2.54 -6.01
C ILE A 27 23.30 -3.17 -5.16
N GLU A 28 24.53 -2.69 -5.28
CA GLU A 28 25.68 -3.16 -4.50
C GLU A 28 25.56 -2.83 -2.99
N GLN A 29 24.72 -1.86 -2.63
CA GLN A 29 24.44 -1.48 -1.24
C GLN A 29 23.22 -2.19 -0.66
N CYS A 30 22.45 -2.88 -1.48
CA CYS A 30 21.24 -3.58 -1.06
C CYS A 30 21.58 -4.88 -0.32
N LYS A 31 21.04 -5.04 0.90
CA LYS A 31 21.11 -6.28 1.68
C LYS A 31 20.08 -7.27 1.14
N LEU A 32 20.54 -8.31 0.50
CA LEU A 32 19.76 -9.32 -0.21
C LEU A 32 19.60 -10.59 0.63
N LEU A 33 18.38 -11.07 0.73
CA LEU A 33 18.08 -12.48 1.03
C LEU A 33 17.62 -13.15 -0.27
N PHE A 34 18.48 -14.01 -0.83
CA PHE A 34 18.13 -14.87 -1.95
C PHE A 34 17.56 -16.18 -1.46
N ILE A 35 16.34 -16.52 -1.87
CA ILE A 35 15.69 -17.80 -1.58
C ILE A 35 15.80 -18.69 -2.83
N PRO A 36 16.66 -19.73 -2.78
CA PRO A 36 16.82 -20.64 -3.90
C PRO A 36 15.56 -21.46 -4.15
N ASN A 37 15.38 -21.96 -5.38
CA ASN A 37 14.25 -22.81 -5.74
C ASN A 37 14.37 -24.23 -5.13
N GLU A 38 13.42 -25.08 -5.47
CA GLU A 38 13.30 -26.47 -4.98
C GLU A 38 14.51 -27.35 -5.25
N LYS A 39 15.32 -27.05 -6.29
CA LYS A 39 16.52 -27.84 -6.67
C LYS A 39 17.74 -27.55 -5.83
N ALA A 40 17.66 -26.62 -4.89
CA ALA A 40 18.80 -26.27 -4.05
C ALA A 40 19.09 -27.40 -3.05
N THR A 41 20.22 -28.08 -3.24
CA THR A 41 20.75 -29.03 -2.27
C THR A 41 21.46 -28.32 -1.13
N TYR A 42 21.72 -29.05 -0.03
CA TYR A 42 22.48 -28.52 1.11
C TYR A 42 23.85 -27.98 0.66
N GLU A 43 24.56 -28.76 -0.15
CA GLU A 43 25.89 -28.41 -0.66
C GLU A 43 25.84 -27.16 -1.55
N ALA A 44 24.80 -27.04 -2.41
CA ALA A 44 24.65 -25.89 -3.29
C ALA A 44 24.38 -24.59 -2.51
N ILE A 45 23.59 -24.68 -1.43
CA ILE A 45 23.29 -23.54 -0.54
C ILE A 45 24.55 -23.03 0.17
N HIS A 46 25.41 -23.97 0.60
CA HIS A 46 26.63 -23.65 1.35
C HIS A 46 27.88 -23.47 0.46
N SER A 47 27.73 -23.52 -0.86
CA SER A 47 28.78 -23.25 -1.84
C SER A 47 28.79 -21.78 -2.32
N GLU A 48 29.82 -21.41 -3.09
CA GLU A 48 29.88 -20.09 -3.75
C GLU A 48 28.87 -19.92 -4.88
N LYS A 49 28.18 -20.97 -5.34
CA LYS A 49 27.32 -20.99 -6.52
C LYS A 49 26.31 -19.83 -6.58
N TYR A 50 25.54 -19.67 -5.52
CA TYR A 50 24.50 -18.64 -5.46
C TYR A 50 25.07 -17.25 -5.18
N TYR A 51 26.14 -17.16 -4.42
CA TYR A 51 26.87 -15.89 -4.19
C TYR A 51 27.41 -15.32 -5.50
N LEU A 52 28.13 -16.12 -6.29
CA LEU A 52 28.67 -15.69 -7.58
C LEU A 52 27.55 -15.24 -8.52
N ARG A 53 26.44 -15.97 -8.57
CA ARG A 53 25.29 -15.58 -9.38
C ARG A 53 24.67 -14.26 -8.95
N MET A 54 24.53 -13.97 -7.65
CA MET A 54 23.99 -12.71 -7.17
C MET A 54 24.97 -11.54 -7.41
N GLN A 55 26.28 -11.81 -7.36
CA GLN A 55 27.30 -10.83 -7.75
C GLN A 55 27.24 -10.48 -9.24
N GLU A 56 26.97 -11.45 -10.12
CA GLU A 56 26.76 -11.21 -11.57
C GLU A 56 25.54 -10.30 -11.81
N PHE A 57 24.55 -10.31 -10.92
CA PHE A 57 23.40 -9.41 -10.99
C PHE A 57 23.70 -8.00 -10.46
N GLY A 58 24.80 -7.82 -9.71
CA GLY A 58 25.31 -6.54 -9.21
C GLY A 58 25.33 -6.40 -7.68
N PHE A 59 24.90 -7.39 -6.91
CA PHE A 59 24.93 -7.34 -5.45
C PHE A 59 26.36 -7.52 -4.91
N ALA A 60 26.75 -6.74 -3.89
CA ALA A 60 28.02 -6.94 -3.22
C ALA A 60 28.01 -8.20 -2.37
N ARG A 61 29.13 -8.95 -2.37
CA ARG A 61 29.27 -10.24 -1.67
C ARG A 61 28.85 -10.23 -0.21
N ASP A 62 29.26 -9.19 0.52
CA ASP A 62 29.02 -9.04 1.95
C ASP A 62 27.54 -8.73 2.28
N ASN A 63 26.79 -8.26 1.29
CA ASN A 63 25.38 -7.94 1.43
C ASN A 63 24.45 -9.10 1.01
N ILE A 64 24.99 -10.24 0.58
CA ILE A 64 24.23 -11.40 0.12
C ILE A 64 24.08 -12.41 1.26
N LYS A 65 22.83 -12.81 1.50
CA LYS A 65 22.48 -13.98 2.31
C LYS A 65 21.74 -15.00 1.44
N ILE A 66 22.16 -16.25 1.50
CA ILE A 66 21.48 -17.37 0.81
C ILE A 66 20.63 -18.08 1.84
N PHE A 67 19.33 -18.17 1.58
CA PHE A 67 18.38 -18.83 2.48
C PHE A 67 18.69 -20.33 2.58
N ASP A 68 18.81 -20.78 3.81
CA ASP A 68 19.03 -22.20 4.13
C ASP A 68 17.73 -22.82 4.69
N TYR A 69 17.09 -23.63 3.87
CA TYR A 69 15.85 -24.34 4.25
C TYR A 69 16.04 -25.28 5.45
N TYR A 70 17.27 -25.73 5.72
CA TYR A 70 17.59 -26.62 6.85
C TYR A 70 17.79 -25.85 8.16
N ASN A 71 18.00 -24.53 8.08
CA ASN A 71 18.23 -23.63 9.22
C ASN A 71 17.43 -22.33 9.11
N ALA A 72 16.15 -22.41 8.73
CA ALA A 72 15.29 -21.24 8.47
C ALA A 72 15.24 -20.23 9.62
N GLN A 73 15.41 -20.68 10.87
CA GLN A 73 15.40 -19.82 12.06
C GLN A 73 16.51 -18.77 12.09
N GLN A 74 17.62 -19.00 11.40
CA GLN A 74 18.73 -18.04 11.32
C GLN A 74 18.40 -16.80 10.44
N PHE A 75 17.30 -16.88 9.69
CA PHE A 75 16.87 -15.85 8.77
C PHE A 75 15.68 -15.03 9.29
N ILE A 76 15.37 -15.14 10.58
CA ILE A 76 14.34 -14.35 11.25
C ILE A 76 14.95 -13.05 11.76
N ASN A 77 14.22 -11.92 11.62
CA ASN A 77 14.59 -10.58 12.10
C ASN A 77 15.92 -10.04 11.53
N LEU A 78 16.24 -10.39 10.29
CA LEU A 78 17.37 -9.79 9.59
C LEU A 78 17.05 -8.35 9.16
N ASP A 79 18.09 -7.53 9.09
CA ASP A 79 18.02 -6.21 8.43
C ASP A 79 18.25 -6.41 6.93
N LEU A 80 17.17 -6.32 6.13
CA LEU A 80 17.13 -6.60 4.70
C LEU A 80 16.55 -5.44 3.92
N ASP A 81 17.03 -5.25 2.69
CA ASP A 81 16.42 -4.36 1.70
C ASP A 81 15.60 -5.13 0.66
N VAL A 82 16.03 -6.35 0.33
CA VAL A 82 15.49 -7.13 -0.78
C VAL A 82 15.35 -8.60 -0.39
N ILE A 83 14.20 -9.20 -0.72
CA ILE A 83 14.01 -10.64 -0.81
C ILE A 83 13.84 -10.99 -2.29
N TYR A 84 14.60 -11.97 -2.79
CA TYR A 84 14.52 -12.42 -4.16
C TYR A 84 14.27 -13.94 -4.24
N ILE A 85 13.20 -14.32 -4.95
CA ILE A 85 12.87 -15.70 -5.31
C ILE A 85 12.89 -15.80 -6.83
N SER A 86 13.75 -16.68 -7.37
CA SER A 86 13.87 -16.89 -8.81
C SER A 86 12.95 -17.99 -9.33
N GLY A 87 13.01 -18.26 -10.64
CA GLY A 87 12.27 -19.35 -11.28
C GLY A 87 12.68 -20.75 -10.82
N GLY A 88 11.79 -21.71 -11.03
CA GLY A 88 11.87 -23.12 -10.68
C GLY A 88 10.48 -23.75 -10.78
N ASN A 89 10.25 -24.89 -10.17
CA ASN A 89 8.91 -25.44 -10.02
C ASN A 89 8.16 -24.65 -8.92
N THR A 90 7.07 -24.03 -9.29
CA THR A 90 6.29 -23.14 -8.42
C THR A 90 5.75 -23.86 -7.20
N PHE A 91 5.14 -25.05 -7.40
CA PHE A 91 4.56 -25.84 -6.31
C PHE A 91 5.61 -26.33 -5.32
N ALA A 92 6.68 -26.92 -5.83
CA ALA A 92 7.74 -27.47 -5.01
C ALA A 92 8.49 -26.39 -4.23
N THR A 93 8.74 -25.22 -4.83
CA THR A 93 9.37 -24.09 -4.15
C THR A 93 8.46 -23.53 -3.06
N LEU A 94 7.17 -23.30 -3.34
CA LEU A 94 6.21 -22.83 -2.35
C LEU A 94 6.04 -23.81 -1.20
N LYS A 95 5.90 -25.13 -1.54
CA LYS A 95 5.80 -26.19 -0.53
C LYS A 95 7.00 -26.16 0.42
N ARG A 96 8.21 -26.08 -0.12
CA ARG A 96 9.44 -26.05 0.67
C ARG A 96 9.54 -24.83 1.60
N ILE A 97 9.08 -23.67 1.14
CA ILE A 97 8.97 -22.44 1.96
C ILE A 97 7.97 -22.63 3.10
N LYS A 98 6.79 -23.22 2.82
CA LYS A 98 5.76 -23.48 3.82
C LYS A 98 6.18 -24.59 4.81
N ASP A 99 6.83 -25.64 4.35
CA ASP A 99 7.29 -26.76 5.20
C ASP A 99 8.27 -26.32 6.30
N CYS A 100 8.99 -25.20 6.11
CA CYS A 100 9.87 -24.61 7.13
C CYS A 100 9.28 -23.37 7.82
N ASP A 101 7.96 -23.10 7.66
CA ASP A 101 7.23 -21.95 8.22
C ASP A 101 7.83 -20.57 7.84
N PHE A 102 8.58 -20.49 6.76
CA PHE A 102 9.22 -19.23 6.35
C PHE A 102 8.33 -18.32 5.52
N ASP A 103 7.22 -18.83 4.99
CA ASP A 103 6.16 -18.05 4.31
C ASP A 103 5.67 -16.89 5.17
N LYS A 104 5.39 -17.11 6.44
CA LYS A 104 4.98 -16.09 7.41
C LYS A 104 6.05 -15.03 7.63
N GLN A 105 7.32 -15.44 7.62
CA GLN A 105 8.44 -14.50 7.79
C GLN A 105 8.66 -13.64 6.54
N ILE A 106 8.52 -14.20 5.34
CA ILE A 106 8.50 -13.43 4.09
C ILE A 106 7.43 -12.33 4.17
N ILE A 107 6.20 -12.70 4.54
CA ILE A 107 5.09 -11.74 4.69
C ILE A 107 5.44 -10.63 5.70
N ARG A 108 6.08 -10.95 6.83
CA ARG A 108 6.52 -9.95 7.83
C ARG A 108 7.54 -9.00 7.26
N TYR A 109 8.58 -9.50 6.57
CA TYR A 109 9.58 -8.67 5.92
C TYR A 109 8.98 -7.70 4.90
N LEU A 110 8.07 -8.19 4.06
CA LEU A 110 7.44 -7.36 3.05
C LEU A 110 6.53 -6.28 3.67
N LYS A 111 5.83 -6.62 4.77
CA LYS A 111 5.05 -5.66 5.55
C LYS A 111 5.92 -4.61 6.25
N SER A 112 7.17 -4.93 6.61
CA SER A 112 8.11 -3.96 7.18
C SER A 112 8.81 -3.08 6.13
N GLY A 113 8.50 -3.26 4.83
CA GLY A 113 9.01 -2.41 3.76
C GLY A 113 10.15 -3.01 2.92
N VAL A 114 10.54 -4.27 3.17
CA VAL A 114 11.51 -5.00 2.34
C VAL A 114 10.93 -5.19 0.93
N LEU A 115 11.72 -4.90 -0.10
CA LEU A 115 11.34 -5.10 -1.49
C LEU A 115 11.32 -6.59 -1.84
N TYR A 116 10.27 -7.04 -2.52
CA TYR A 116 10.20 -8.39 -3.09
C TYR A 116 10.52 -8.37 -4.59
N ILE A 117 11.40 -9.27 -5.01
CA ILE A 117 11.65 -9.57 -6.42
C ILE A 117 11.24 -11.02 -6.68
N GLY A 118 10.29 -11.21 -7.58
CA GLY A 118 9.82 -12.54 -7.98
C GLY A 118 9.99 -12.76 -9.47
N GLY A 119 10.79 -13.77 -9.84
CA GLY A 119 10.94 -14.20 -11.22
C GLY A 119 10.23 -15.52 -11.49
N SER A 120 9.38 -15.62 -12.52
CA SER A 120 8.66 -16.83 -12.90
C SER A 120 7.95 -17.49 -11.69
N ALA A 121 8.45 -18.61 -11.18
CA ALA A 121 7.90 -19.24 -9.96
C ALA A 121 7.78 -18.25 -8.80
N GLY A 122 8.77 -17.38 -8.58
CA GLY A 122 8.72 -16.34 -7.56
C GLY A 122 7.58 -15.33 -7.78
N ALA A 123 7.22 -15.04 -9.04
CA ALA A 123 6.06 -14.20 -9.33
C ALA A 123 4.73 -14.90 -9.02
N HIS A 124 4.65 -16.21 -9.27
CA HIS A 124 3.46 -16.99 -8.96
C HIS A 124 3.23 -17.16 -7.44
N ILE A 125 4.30 -17.39 -6.67
CA ILE A 125 4.22 -17.68 -5.22
C ILE A 125 3.51 -16.59 -4.43
N VAL A 126 3.62 -15.33 -4.81
CA VAL A 126 2.96 -14.21 -4.10
C VAL A 126 1.50 -14.00 -4.46
N THR A 127 0.96 -14.71 -5.43
CA THR A 127 -0.44 -14.57 -5.89
C THR A 127 -1.44 -15.19 -4.91
N GLN A 128 -2.74 -15.04 -5.22
CA GLN A 128 -3.83 -15.64 -4.45
C GLN A 128 -3.84 -17.16 -4.56
N ASN A 129 -3.58 -17.68 -5.77
CA ASN A 129 -3.66 -19.11 -6.05
C ASN A 129 -2.74 -19.49 -7.20
N ILE A 130 -2.18 -20.70 -7.16
CA ILE A 130 -1.22 -21.22 -8.16
C ILE A 130 -1.72 -22.47 -8.89
N GLU A 131 -2.95 -22.92 -8.67
CA GLU A 131 -3.47 -24.18 -9.23
C GLU A 131 -3.35 -24.23 -10.76
N HIS A 132 -3.57 -23.12 -11.45
CA HIS A 132 -3.48 -23.00 -12.91
C HIS A 132 -2.07 -23.31 -13.45
N ILE A 133 -1.03 -23.23 -12.61
CA ILE A 133 0.36 -23.57 -12.97
C ILE A 133 0.56 -25.08 -13.16
N ALA A 134 -0.38 -25.93 -12.74
CA ALA A 134 -0.36 -27.36 -13.04
C ALA A 134 -0.34 -27.66 -14.56
N ALA A 135 -0.66 -26.69 -15.40
CA ALA A 135 -0.47 -26.81 -16.84
C ALA A 135 1.03 -26.82 -17.27
N PHE A 136 1.94 -26.36 -16.39
CA PHE A 136 3.35 -26.15 -16.72
C PHE A 136 4.32 -26.82 -15.74
N ASP A 137 3.94 -26.90 -14.45
CA ASP A 137 4.76 -27.44 -13.36
C ASP A 137 4.11 -28.70 -12.80
N SER A 138 4.94 -29.69 -12.43
CA SER A 138 4.47 -30.87 -11.73
C SER A 138 4.14 -30.55 -10.27
N ILE A 139 3.05 -31.12 -9.77
CA ILE A 139 2.62 -30.97 -8.38
C ILE A 139 3.34 -32.03 -7.53
N PRO A 140 4.03 -31.65 -6.44
CA PRO A 140 4.65 -32.59 -5.53
C PRO A 140 3.60 -33.47 -4.83
N ASP A 141 3.99 -34.72 -4.51
CA ASP A 141 3.14 -35.65 -3.77
C ASP A 141 2.66 -35.03 -2.45
N GLY A 142 1.39 -35.24 -2.15
CA GLY A 142 0.74 -34.77 -0.93
C GLY A 142 0.46 -33.26 -0.85
N MET A 143 0.70 -32.50 -1.90
CA MET A 143 0.33 -31.07 -1.95
C MET A 143 -1.13 -30.91 -2.38
N ASN A 144 -1.98 -30.42 -1.45
CA ASN A 144 -3.41 -30.19 -1.68
C ASN A 144 -3.81 -28.72 -1.50
N ASP A 145 -2.89 -27.87 -0.99
CA ASP A 145 -3.11 -26.44 -0.85
C ASP A 145 -2.37 -25.68 -1.95
N PHE A 146 -3.14 -25.04 -2.84
CA PHE A 146 -2.65 -24.23 -3.97
C PHE A 146 -2.73 -22.74 -3.71
N ASN A 147 -3.01 -22.31 -2.47
CA ASN A 147 -2.96 -20.89 -2.13
C ASN A 147 -1.50 -20.42 -2.13
N GLY A 148 -1.25 -19.33 -2.85
CA GLY A 148 -0.01 -18.59 -2.77
C GLY A 148 0.10 -17.83 -1.45
N LEU A 149 0.99 -16.84 -1.38
CA LEU A 149 1.16 -15.99 -0.19
C LEU A 149 0.06 -14.93 -0.05
N GLY A 150 -0.81 -14.76 -1.07
CA GLY A 150 -1.93 -13.83 -1.06
C GLY A 150 -1.53 -12.35 -1.00
N LEU A 151 -0.33 -12.02 -1.47
CA LEU A 151 0.25 -10.67 -1.43
C LEU A 151 -0.03 -9.86 -2.69
N PHE A 152 -0.51 -10.51 -3.74
CA PHE A 152 -0.90 -9.91 -5.01
C PHE A 152 -2.34 -10.29 -5.35
N ASP A 153 -3.17 -9.29 -5.69
CA ASP A 153 -4.57 -9.50 -6.05
C ASP A 153 -4.71 -9.97 -7.51
N GLY A 154 -4.56 -11.26 -7.71
CA GLY A 154 -4.65 -11.89 -9.01
C GLY A 154 -3.79 -13.13 -9.15
N ILE A 155 -3.71 -13.63 -10.36
CA ILE A 155 -2.86 -14.76 -10.77
C ILE A 155 -2.11 -14.39 -12.06
N PHE A 156 -0.95 -15.02 -12.26
CA PHE A 156 -0.10 -14.78 -13.43
C PHE A 156 0.01 -15.97 -14.36
N ILE A 157 0.21 -15.67 -15.63
CA ILE A 157 0.82 -16.58 -16.61
C ILE A 157 2.13 -15.93 -17.02
N CYS A 158 3.25 -16.43 -16.49
CA CYS A 158 4.60 -16.04 -16.96
C CYS A 158 4.96 -16.74 -18.27
N HIS A 159 6.00 -16.25 -18.95
CA HIS A 159 6.44 -16.77 -20.26
C HIS A 159 5.30 -16.79 -21.28
N TYR A 160 4.50 -15.73 -21.29
CA TYR A 160 3.33 -15.63 -22.15
C TYR A 160 3.72 -15.59 -23.64
N THR A 161 3.15 -16.52 -24.40
CA THR A 161 3.27 -16.63 -25.86
C THR A 161 1.90 -16.98 -26.46
N GLU A 162 1.77 -16.99 -27.77
CA GLU A 162 0.53 -17.43 -28.43
C GLU A 162 0.13 -18.87 -28.05
N GLU A 163 1.09 -19.74 -27.74
CA GLU A 163 0.80 -21.10 -27.26
C GLU A 163 0.09 -21.13 -25.90
N ARG A 164 0.29 -20.10 -25.05
CA ARG A 164 -0.34 -19.97 -23.75
C ARG A 164 -1.64 -19.17 -23.78
N LYS A 165 -1.99 -18.61 -24.95
CA LYS A 165 -3.17 -17.77 -25.12
C LYS A 165 -4.47 -18.50 -24.76
N ALA A 166 -4.64 -19.74 -25.20
CA ALA A 166 -5.84 -20.52 -24.92
C ALA A 166 -6.09 -20.69 -23.42
N LEU A 167 -5.03 -20.95 -22.62
CA LEU A 167 -5.14 -21.02 -21.17
C LEU A 167 -5.45 -19.65 -20.57
N TYR A 168 -4.81 -18.59 -21.04
CA TYR A 168 -5.09 -17.21 -20.59
C TYR A 168 -6.56 -16.83 -20.81
N ASP A 169 -7.08 -17.05 -22.01
CA ASP A 169 -8.46 -16.73 -22.37
C ASP A 169 -9.46 -17.54 -21.52
N LYS A 170 -9.17 -18.83 -21.30
CA LYS A 170 -9.96 -19.69 -20.41
C LYS A 170 -9.96 -19.16 -18.98
N LEU A 171 -8.81 -18.89 -18.40
CA LEU A 171 -8.69 -18.38 -17.03
C LEU A 171 -9.36 -17.02 -16.88
N LYS A 172 -9.25 -16.14 -17.87
CA LYS A 172 -9.90 -14.83 -17.85
C LYS A 172 -11.42 -14.92 -17.86
N ALA A 173 -11.97 -15.97 -18.49
CA ALA A 173 -13.42 -16.20 -18.55
C ALA A 173 -13.96 -16.93 -17.31
N GLU A 174 -13.20 -17.85 -16.72
CA GLU A 174 -13.69 -18.81 -15.72
C GLU A 174 -13.15 -18.54 -14.31
N SER A 175 -12.00 -17.84 -14.17
CA SER A 175 -11.38 -17.61 -12.88
C SER A 175 -12.08 -16.52 -12.07
N LYS A 176 -12.21 -16.73 -10.77
CA LYS A 176 -12.62 -15.69 -9.82
C LYS A 176 -11.52 -14.65 -9.55
N TYR A 177 -10.31 -14.89 -10.01
CA TYR A 177 -9.15 -14.00 -9.83
C TYR A 177 -8.91 -13.16 -11.09
N LYS A 178 -8.38 -11.96 -10.92
CA LYS A 178 -7.82 -11.17 -12.04
C LYS A 178 -6.65 -11.95 -12.64
N VAL A 179 -6.60 -12.05 -13.97
CA VAL A 179 -5.59 -12.80 -14.69
C VAL A 179 -4.64 -11.86 -15.43
N TYR A 180 -3.36 -12.01 -15.17
CA TYR A 180 -2.29 -11.24 -15.81
C TYR A 180 -1.41 -12.16 -16.64
N ALA A 181 -0.92 -11.67 -17.77
CA ALA A 181 0.05 -12.36 -18.60
C ALA A 181 1.32 -11.51 -18.67
N LEU A 182 2.49 -12.13 -18.48
CA LEU A 182 3.79 -11.47 -18.59
C LEU A 182 4.65 -12.20 -19.60
N LYS A 183 5.11 -11.46 -20.62
CA LYS A 183 6.15 -11.93 -21.55
C LYS A 183 7.50 -11.91 -20.86
N ASP A 184 8.50 -12.51 -21.49
CA ASP A 184 9.84 -12.65 -20.92
C ASP A 184 10.58 -11.32 -20.68
N ASP A 185 10.21 -10.28 -21.40
CA ASP A 185 10.74 -8.91 -21.26
C ASP A 185 9.87 -8.00 -20.39
N GLU A 186 8.76 -8.51 -19.84
CA GLU A 186 7.81 -7.73 -19.07
C GLU A 186 7.98 -7.95 -17.56
N SER A 187 7.75 -6.89 -16.82
CA SER A 187 7.71 -6.87 -15.35
C SER A 187 6.57 -5.99 -14.85
N LEU A 188 5.96 -6.40 -13.76
CA LEU A 188 4.94 -5.62 -13.06
C LEU A 188 5.51 -5.11 -11.74
N VAL A 189 5.49 -3.81 -11.55
CA VAL A 189 5.82 -3.17 -10.26
C VAL A 189 4.55 -2.89 -9.50
N VAL A 190 4.41 -3.50 -8.32
CA VAL A 190 3.23 -3.40 -7.47
C VAL A 190 3.61 -2.72 -6.17
N ASN A 191 2.93 -1.66 -5.83
CA ASN A 191 3.03 -0.99 -4.53
C ASN A 191 1.79 -1.34 -3.71
N THR A 192 1.91 -2.33 -2.80
CA THR A 192 0.75 -2.89 -2.10
C THR A 192 0.42 -2.19 -0.77
N ILE A 193 1.22 -1.23 -0.30
CA ILE A 193 0.93 -0.51 0.95
C ILE A 193 -0.29 0.40 0.77
N ALA A 194 -0.40 1.03 -0.39
CA ALA A 194 -1.60 1.74 -0.79
C ALA A 194 -2.75 0.76 -1.09
N ASP A 195 -2.43 -0.42 -1.64
CA ASP A 195 -3.42 -1.40 -2.09
C ASP A 195 -4.21 -2.05 -0.94
N ASP A 196 -3.60 -2.30 0.24
CA ASP A 196 -4.34 -2.83 1.40
C ASP A 196 -5.38 -1.84 1.91
N VAL A 197 -5.04 -0.54 1.94
CA VAL A 197 -5.97 0.54 2.31
C VAL A 197 -7.02 0.72 1.22
N VAL A 198 -6.62 0.84 -0.04
CA VAL A 198 -7.53 0.95 -1.19
C VAL A 198 -8.50 -0.21 -1.22
N ARG A 199 -8.00 -1.45 -1.14
CA ARG A 199 -8.82 -2.65 -1.15
C ARG A 199 -9.82 -2.67 0.01
N HIS A 200 -9.40 -2.24 1.20
CA HIS A 200 -10.28 -2.16 2.36
C HIS A 200 -11.46 -1.24 2.09
N TYR A 201 -11.18 -0.01 1.64
CA TYR A 201 -12.22 0.98 1.37
C TYR A 201 -13.08 0.64 0.15
N ASP A 202 -12.49 0.06 -0.91
CA ASP A 202 -13.25 -0.47 -2.04
C ASP A 202 -14.24 -1.58 -1.60
N LEU A 203 -13.81 -2.48 -0.72
CA LEU A 203 -14.67 -3.53 -0.17
C LEU A 203 -15.76 -2.98 0.74
N LEU A 204 -15.51 -1.92 1.51
CA LEU A 204 -16.57 -1.26 2.29
C LEU A 204 -17.69 -0.74 1.38
N ILE A 205 -17.35 -0.19 0.20
CA ILE A 205 -18.35 0.23 -0.78
C ILE A 205 -19.13 -0.97 -1.33
N ASP A 206 -18.45 -2.08 -1.65
CA ASP A 206 -19.12 -3.33 -2.10
C ASP A 206 -20.05 -3.91 -1.02
N GLU A 207 -19.71 -3.73 0.25
CA GLU A 207 -20.52 -4.08 1.42
C GLU A 207 -21.65 -3.06 1.70
N ASN A 208 -21.79 -2.05 0.84
CA ASN A 208 -22.76 -0.97 0.96
C ASN A 208 -22.59 -0.10 2.23
N ASN A 209 -21.34 0.04 2.69
CA ASN A 209 -21.00 0.93 3.79
C ASN A 209 -20.82 2.35 3.24
N ASP A 210 -21.73 3.26 3.62
CA ASP A 210 -21.72 4.66 3.18
C ASP A 210 -22.14 5.60 4.31
N PRO A 211 -21.16 6.19 5.04
CA PRO A 211 -21.42 7.06 6.17
C PRO A 211 -22.30 8.30 5.88
N VAL A 212 -22.42 8.70 4.60
CA VAL A 212 -23.33 9.81 4.21
C VAL A 212 -24.80 9.43 4.43
N HIS A 213 -25.12 8.17 4.19
CA HIS A 213 -26.49 7.62 4.28
C HIS A 213 -26.77 6.85 5.58
N ASP A 214 -25.85 6.87 6.52
CA ASP A 214 -26.04 6.23 7.81
C ASP A 214 -27.24 6.79 8.58
N PRO A 215 -27.93 5.97 9.37
CA PRO A 215 -28.96 6.45 10.30
C PRO A 215 -28.41 7.49 11.27
N LYS A 216 -29.25 8.46 11.67
CA LYS A 216 -28.84 9.57 12.53
C LYS A 216 -28.07 9.17 13.79
N PRO A 217 -28.40 8.08 14.52
CA PRO A 217 -27.60 7.63 15.64
C PRO A 217 -26.14 7.30 15.29
N LEU A 218 -25.90 6.70 14.11
CA LEU A 218 -24.55 6.35 13.65
C LEU A 218 -23.80 7.60 13.18
N GLN A 219 -24.46 8.53 12.49
CA GLN A 219 -23.87 9.83 12.17
C GLN A 219 -23.43 10.59 13.44
N ASN A 220 -24.28 10.62 14.48
CA ASN A 220 -23.95 11.23 15.77
C ASN A 220 -22.79 10.50 16.48
N TYR A 221 -22.68 9.18 16.30
CA TYR A 221 -21.54 8.41 16.78
C TYR A 221 -20.25 8.82 16.07
N MET A 222 -20.27 8.98 14.75
CA MET A 222 -19.11 9.43 13.97
C MET A 222 -18.70 10.87 14.33
N ASP A 223 -19.64 11.74 14.73
CA ASP A 223 -19.35 13.11 15.18
C ASP A 223 -18.50 13.16 16.47
N LYS A 224 -18.27 12.04 17.16
CA LYS A 224 -17.39 11.96 18.33
C LYS A 224 -15.90 12.10 18.01
N TRP A 225 -15.50 11.94 16.75
CA TRP A 225 -14.14 12.22 16.28
C TRP A 225 -13.94 13.64 15.78
N ASP A 226 -14.99 14.29 15.28
CA ASP A 226 -14.91 15.63 14.65
C ASP A 226 -16.12 16.51 15.02
N GLY A 227 -17.28 16.29 14.43
CA GLY A 227 -18.51 17.03 14.73
C GLY A 227 -18.52 18.47 14.23
N GLN A 228 -19.49 19.27 14.76
CA GLN A 228 -19.70 20.65 14.30
C GLN A 228 -18.55 21.58 14.69
N VAL A 229 -17.99 21.43 15.90
CA VAL A 229 -16.88 22.28 16.37
C VAL A 229 -15.66 22.17 15.44
N PHE A 230 -15.38 20.97 14.93
CA PHE A 230 -14.30 20.74 13.96
C PHE A 230 -14.50 21.56 12.69
N ILE A 231 -15.74 21.61 12.17
CA ILE A 231 -16.09 22.42 11.00
C ILE A 231 -16.01 23.91 11.31
N ASP A 232 -16.49 24.34 12.48
CA ASP A 232 -16.46 25.75 12.90
C ASP A 232 -15.03 26.30 12.98
N LYS A 233 -14.05 25.46 13.36
CA LYS A 233 -12.62 25.84 13.41
C LYS A 233 -12.01 26.14 12.05
N MET A 234 -12.61 25.72 10.96
CA MET A 234 -12.18 26.04 9.60
C MET A 234 -12.52 27.50 9.21
N GLU A 235 -13.47 28.16 9.93
CA GLU A 235 -13.93 29.53 9.69
C GLU A 235 -14.29 29.78 8.20
N LEU A 236 -15.14 28.91 7.68
CA LEU A 236 -15.50 28.88 6.26
C LEU A 236 -16.35 30.08 5.84
N ASN A 237 -16.18 30.51 4.59
CA ASN A 237 -17.06 31.44 3.88
C ASN A 237 -16.97 31.17 2.37
N LYS A 238 -17.76 31.89 1.58
CA LYS A 238 -17.89 31.70 0.13
C LYS A 238 -16.68 32.12 -0.71
N ASP A 239 -15.71 32.80 -0.10
CA ASP A 239 -14.48 33.22 -0.77
C ASP A 239 -13.35 32.20 -0.60
N LYS A 240 -13.51 31.18 0.30
CA LYS A 240 -12.47 30.23 0.63
C LYS A 240 -12.48 28.99 -0.26
N SER A 241 -11.28 28.56 -0.61
CA SER A 241 -10.96 27.26 -1.20
C SER A 241 -10.54 26.25 -0.12
N VAL A 242 -11.09 25.05 -0.18
CA VAL A 242 -10.93 24.01 0.85
C VAL A 242 -10.51 22.71 0.23
N ILE A 243 -9.59 21.98 0.86
CA ILE A 243 -9.28 20.59 0.50
C ILE A 243 -9.43 19.64 1.69
N GLU A 244 -10.11 18.53 1.46
CA GLU A 244 -10.19 17.38 2.39
C GLU A 244 -9.22 16.28 1.96
N ILE A 245 -8.34 15.87 2.87
CA ILE A 245 -7.46 14.70 2.70
C ILE A 245 -8.17 13.48 3.23
N GLY A 246 -8.47 12.51 2.35
CA GLY A 246 -9.27 11.33 2.65
C GLY A 246 -10.75 11.66 2.71
N VAL A 247 -11.29 12.18 1.60
CA VAL A 247 -12.70 12.61 1.52
C VAL A 247 -13.70 11.47 1.75
N GLY A 248 -13.27 10.23 1.59
CA GLY A 248 -14.12 9.07 1.72
C GLY A 248 -15.32 9.15 0.76
N THR A 249 -16.50 8.72 1.21
CA THR A 249 -17.74 8.87 0.47
C THR A 249 -18.34 10.28 0.55
N GLY A 250 -17.68 11.21 1.26
CA GLY A 250 -18.09 12.61 1.40
C GLY A 250 -18.81 12.94 2.71
N ARG A 251 -18.60 12.16 3.79
CA ARG A 251 -19.29 12.35 5.08
C ARG A 251 -19.15 13.76 5.64
N LEU A 252 -17.97 14.35 5.63
CA LEU A 252 -17.76 15.75 6.00
C LEU A 252 -18.00 16.70 4.84
N ALA A 253 -17.65 16.30 3.63
CA ALA A 253 -17.81 17.11 2.42
C ALA A 253 -19.25 17.61 2.20
N VAL A 254 -20.28 16.81 2.45
CA VAL A 254 -21.70 17.23 2.36
C VAL A 254 -22.05 18.38 3.30
N ARG A 255 -21.28 18.57 4.38
CA ARG A 255 -21.46 19.64 5.38
C ARG A 255 -20.55 20.83 5.11
N VAL A 256 -19.32 20.59 4.60
CA VAL A 256 -18.29 21.60 4.39
C VAL A 256 -18.44 22.32 3.05
N ALA A 257 -18.65 21.60 1.96
CA ALA A 257 -18.72 22.18 0.63
C ALA A 257 -19.82 23.25 0.46
N PRO A 258 -21.01 23.12 1.08
CA PRO A 258 -22.00 24.21 1.06
C PRO A 258 -21.55 25.50 1.77
N LEU A 259 -20.49 25.47 2.58
CA LEU A 259 -20.02 26.61 3.37
C LEU A 259 -18.84 27.35 2.73
N CYS A 260 -18.20 26.79 1.71
CA CYS A 260 -17.03 27.36 1.03
C CYS A 260 -17.31 27.73 -0.43
N GLY A 261 -16.37 28.44 -1.05
CA GLY A 261 -16.45 28.84 -2.48
C GLY A 261 -16.06 27.68 -3.39
N GLU A 262 -14.95 27.02 -3.09
CA GLU A 262 -14.45 25.86 -3.83
C GLU A 262 -14.09 24.73 -2.87
N PHE A 263 -14.50 23.52 -3.19
CA PHE A 263 -14.19 22.32 -2.42
C PHE A 263 -13.45 21.31 -3.26
N TYR A 264 -12.34 20.80 -2.72
CA TYR A 264 -11.55 19.69 -3.29
C TYR A 264 -11.54 18.53 -2.33
N GLY A 265 -11.74 17.32 -2.86
CA GLY A 265 -11.60 16.08 -2.09
C GLY A 265 -10.60 15.16 -2.77
N VAL A 266 -9.67 14.62 -2.01
CA VAL A 266 -8.74 13.59 -2.49
C VAL A 266 -8.88 12.32 -1.66
N ASP A 267 -8.96 11.18 -2.33
CA ASP A 267 -8.96 9.85 -1.71
C ASP A 267 -8.24 8.86 -2.61
N ILE A 268 -7.65 7.83 -1.99
CA ILE A 268 -6.88 6.82 -2.72
C ILE A 268 -7.75 5.70 -3.32
N SER A 269 -8.98 5.51 -2.80
CA SER A 269 -9.90 4.46 -3.22
C SER A 269 -10.78 4.92 -4.40
N PRO A 270 -10.70 4.28 -5.57
CA PRO A 270 -11.51 4.64 -6.72
C PRO A 270 -13.02 4.46 -6.48
N LYS A 271 -13.44 3.37 -5.82
CA LYS A 271 -14.87 3.14 -5.54
C LYS A 271 -15.43 4.15 -4.54
N THR A 272 -14.63 4.54 -3.56
CA THR A 272 -14.99 5.58 -2.59
C THR A 272 -15.18 6.92 -3.29
N ILE A 273 -14.29 7.30 -4.20
CA ILE A 273 -14.43 8.53 -5.00
C ILE A 273 -15.65 8.49 -5.93
N GLU A 274 -15.96 7.36 -6.55
CA GLU A 274 -17.19 7.22 -7.35
C GLU A 274 -18.43 7.43 -6.49
N ARG A 275 -18.49 6.84 -5.31
CA ARG A 275 -19.58 7.04 -4.36
C ARG A 275 -19.66 8.50 -3.89
N ALA A 276 -18.51 9.14 -3.63
CA ALA A 276 -18.48 10.56 -3.26
C ALA A 276 -19.04 11.47 -4.37
N LYS A 277 -18.77 11.17 -5.65
CA LYS A 277 -19.36 11.90 -6.78
C LYS A 277 -20.87 11.82 -6.77
N ASP A 278 -21.45 10.65 -6.51
CA ASP A 278 -22.88 10.46 -6.42
C ASP A 278 -23.46 11.26 -5.25
N ASN A 279 -22.85 11.17 -4.07
CA ASN A 279 -23.31 11.84 -2.85
C ASN A 279 -23.24 13.38 -2.96
N LEU A 280 -22.25 13.89 -3.68
CA LEU A 280 -21.99 15.33 -3.83
C LEU A 280 -22.51 15.90 -5.15
N ALA A 281 -23.21 15.12 -5.98
CA ALA A 281 -23.63 15.50 -7.35
C ALA A 281 -24.50 16.78 -7.43
N LYS A 282 -25.12 17.18 -6.33
CA LYS A 282 -25.94 18.39 -6.24
C LYS A 282 -25.15 19.66 -5.94
N LEU A 283 -23.85 19.53 -5.64
CA LEU A 283 -22.97 20.65 -5.28
C LEU A 283 -22.09 21.00 -6.48
N GLU A 284 -22.23 22.23 -7.00
CA GLU A 284 -21.52 22.68 -8.22
C GLU A 284 -20.06 23.08 -7.96
N ASN A 285 -19.70 23.31 -6.70
CA ASN A 285 -18.38 23.78 -6.28
C ASN A 285 -17.42 22.66 -5.85
N VAL A 286 -17.70 21.40 -6.19
CA VAL A 286 -16.94 20.23 -5.73
C VAL A 286 -16.07 19.67 -6.84
N SER A 287 -14.80 19.45 -6.55
CA SER A 287 -13.84 18.70 -7.38
C SER A 287 -13.29 17.52 -6.61
N LEU A 288 -13.32 16.31 -7.19
CA LEU A 288 -12.87 15.07 -6.56
C LEU A 288 -11.77 14.40 -7.38
N THR A 289 -10.71 13.96 -6.70
CA THR A 289 -9.55 13.32 -7.32
C THR A 289 -9.27 11.98 -6.64
N CYS A 290 -9.15 10.92 -7.43
CA CYS A 290 -8.66 9.62 -6.96
C CYS A 290 -7.13 9.60 -7.07
N ALA A 291 -6.42 9.79 -5.96
CA ALA A 291 -4.96 9.82 -5.94
C ALA A 291 -4.40 9.59 -4.53
N ASP A 292 -3.15 9.17 -4.44
CA ASP A 292 -2.38 9.23 -3.20
C ASP A 292 -1.98 10.70 -2.92
N PHE A 293 -2.34 11.19 -1.74
CA PHE A 293 -2.12 12.59 -1.36
C PHE A 293 -0.64 13.00 -1.45
N LEU A 294 0.27 12.11 -1.05
CA LEU A 294 1.71 12.45 -1.02
C LEU A 294 2.34 12.57 -2.39
N SER A 295 1.88 11.79 -3.35
CA SER A 295 2.45 11.74 -4.71
C SER A 295 1.75 12.67 -5.71
N TYR A 296 0.50 13.09 -5.44
CA TYR A 296 -0.28 13.91 -6.37
C TYR A 296 0.09 15.39 -6.29
N GLU A 297 0.28 16.04 -7.45
CA GLU A 297 0.55 17.48 -7.54
C GLU A 297 -0.74 18.26 -7.83
N PHE A 298 -1.15 19.08 -6.87
CA PHE A 298 -2.42 19.82 -6.95
C PHE A 298 -2.35 21.08 -7.84
N GLY A 299 -1.15 21.60 -8.10
CA GLY A 299 -0.91 22.76 -8.97
C GLY A 299 -1.53 24.09 -8.47
N ARG A 300 -1.97 24.12 -7.20
CA ARG A 300 -2.59 25.28 -6.54
C ARG A 300 -2.46 25.20 -5.03
N THR A 301 -2.82 26.29 -4.36
CA THR A 301 -2.91 26.41 -2.91
C THR A 301 -4.36 26.55 -2.44
N PHE A 302 -4.59 26.44 -1.12
CA PHE A 302 -5.91 26.44 -0.49
C PHE A 302 -5.91 27.30 0.77
N ASP A 303 -7.07 27.90 1.08
CA ASP A 303 -7.27 28.63 2.35
C ASP A 303 -7.39 27.68 3.54
N VAL A 304 -7.94 26.48 3.32
CA VAL A 304 -8.13 25.48 4.37
C VAL A 304 -7.76 24.09 3.85
N VAL A 305 -6.96 23.38 4.63
CA VAL A 305 -6.70 21.95 4.49
C VAL A 305 -7.24 21.25 5.74
N TYR A 306 -7.98 20.17 5.58
CA TYR A 306 -8.41 19.40 6.74
C TYR A 306 -8.37 17.88 6.49
N SER A 307 -8.32 17.14 7.57
CA SER A 307 -8.36 15.65 7.55
C SER A 307 -8.97 15.12 8.84
N SER A 308 -9.86 14.15 8.71
CA SER A 308 -10.41 13.38 9.83
C SER A 308 -10.43 11.90 9.49
N LEU A 309 -10.05 11.04 10.46
CA LEU A 309 -10.04 9.57 10.33
C LEU A 309 -9.22 9.00 9.17
N THR A 310 -8.30 9.79 8.61
CA THR A 310 -7.48 9.40 7.45
C THR A 310 -6.00 9.36 7.80
N PHE A 311 -5.55 10.28 8.66
CA PHE A 311 -4.13 10.50 8.91
C PHE A 311 -3.43 9.22 9.39
N MET A 312 -4.12 8.35 10.13
CA MET A 312 -3.62 7.05 10.60
C MET A 312 -3.22 6.09 9.47
N HIS A 313 -3.70 6.28 8.24
CA HIS A 313 -3.30 5.47 7.08
C HIS A 313 -2.00 5.94 6.43
N ILE A 314 -1.52 7.13 6.76
CA ILE A 314 -0.32 7.72 6.17
C ILE A 314 0.88 7.49 7.09
N LYS A 315 1.89 6.76 6.61
CA LYS A 315 3.10 6.46 7.39
C LYS A 315 4.04 7.66 7.52
N GLU A 316 4.20 8.44 6.46
CA GLU A 316 5.19 9.53 6.35
C GLU A 316 4.65 10.86 6.90
N LYS A 317 4.39 10.92 8.21
CA LYS A 317 3.68 12.03 8.87
C LYS A 317 4.32 13.40 8.67
N GLN A 318 5.62 13.54 8.91
CA GLN A 318 6.32 14.81 8.73
C GLN A 318 6.24 15.31 7.27
N LYS A 319 6.40 14.39 6.31
CA LYS A 319 6.29 14.72 4.89
C LYS A 319 4.87 15.16 4.52
N THR A 320 3.87 14.54 5.13
CA THR A 320 2.45 14.90 4.95
C THR A 320 2.18 16.30 5.47
N ILE A 321 2.62 16.62 6.70
CA ILE A 321 2.45 17.96 7.29
C ILE A 321 3.22 19.02 6.52
N ASN A 322 4.43 18.71 6.02
CA ASN A 322 5.18 19.64 5.17
C ASN A 322 4.44 19.90 3.84
N LYS A 323 3.82 18.87 3.25
CA LYS A 323 3.00 19.05 2.04
C LYS A 323 1.75 19.87 2.31
N VAL A 324 1.07 19.64 3.43
CA VAL A 324 -0.06 20.47 3.88
C VAL A 324 0.37 21.94 3.98
N ALA A 325 1.51 22.20 4.64
CA ALA A 325 2.04 23.56 4.78
C ALA A 325 2.35 24.22 3.43
N ALA A 326 2.86 23.45 2.45
CA ALA A 326 3.12 23.93 1.10
C ALA A 326 1.82 24.22 0.31
N LEU A 327 0.76 23.47 0.56
CA LEU A 327 -0.54 23.62 -0.09
C LEU A 327 -1.40 24.77 0.49
N LEU A 328 -1.07 25.28 1.68
CA LEU A 328 -1.82 26.37 2.27
C LEU A 328 -1.37 27.73 1.73
N GLU A 329 -2.33 28.64 1.55
CA GLU A 329 -2.08 30.06 1.40
C GLU A 329 -1.48 30.64 2.71
N ASP A 330 -0.80 31.78 2.63
CA ASP A 330 -0.33 32.51 3.81
C ASP A 330 -1.51 32.86 4.71
N GLY A 331 -1.43 32.51 5.98
CA GLY A 331 -2.54 32.64 6.92
C GLY A 331 -3.61 31.55 6.81
N GLY A 332 -3.48 30.63 5.86
CA GLY A 332 -4.38 29.49 5.69
C GLY A 332 -4.35 28.51 6.86
N LYS A 333 -5.44 27.76 7.05
CA LYS A 333 -5.65 26.89 8.21
C LYS A 333 -5.51 25.40 7.88
N PHE A 334 -4.88 24.67 8.79
CA PHE A 334 -4.91 23.22 8.82
C PHE A 334 -5.70 22.73 10.03
N VAL A 335 -6.74 21.92 9.81
CA VAL A 335 -7.54 21.31 10.87
C VAL A 335 -7.45 19.79 10.78
N LEU A 336 -6.87 19.17 11.80
CA LEU A 336 -6.59 17.73 11.84
C LEU A 336 -7.25 17.09 13.05
N SER A 337 -8.01 16.02 12.84
CA SER A 337 -8.50 15.12 13.88
C SER A 337 -7.73 13.80 13.82
N ILE A 338 -7.09 13.40 14.94
CA ILE A 338 -6.46 12.09 15.09
C ILE A 338 -7.21 11.25 16.12
N ASP A 339 -7.35 9.95 15.85
CA ASP A 339 -7.97 9.00 16.76
C ASP A 339 -7.14 8.83 18.04
N LYS A 340 -7.81 8.75 19.19
CA LYS A 340 -7.18 8.40 20.48
C LYS A 340 -6.80 6.92 20.56
N ASN A 341 -7.38 6.06 19.71
CA ASN A 341 -7.05 4.65 19.65
C ASN A 341 -5.61 4.47 19.13
N GLN A 342 -4.81 3.69 19.86
CA GLN A 342 -3.41 3.41 19.55
C GLN A 342 -3.20 2.00 18.99
N ASP A 343 -4.26 1.32 18.60
CA ASP A 343 -4.17 0.06 17.86
C ASP A 343 -3.43 0.25 16.53
N ARG A 344 -2.65 -0.74 16.14
CA ARG A 344 -1.90 -0.71 14.88
C ARG A 344 -2.64 -1.37 13.73
N PHE A 345 -3.89 -1.73 13.94
CA PHE A 345 -4.72 -2.39 12.95
C PHE A 345 -6.18 -1.96 13.12
N ILE A 346 -6.86 -1.74 12.00
CA ILE A 346 -8.32 -1.83 11.93
C ILE A 346 -8.64 -3.30 11.69
N ASP A 347 -9.36 -3.93 12.60
CA ASP A 347 -9.78 -5.32 12.52
C ASP A 347 -11.31 -5.38 12.36
N THR A 348 -11.76 -5.81 11.19
CA THR A 348 -13.20 -5.98 10.90
C THR A 348 -13.69 -7.41 11.14
N GLY A 349 -12.85 -8.28 11.73
CA GLY A 349 -13.11 -9.71 11.89
C GLY A 349 -12.83 -10.54 10.62
N THR A 350 -13.05 -9.97 9.44
CA THR A 350 -12.80 -10.62 8.14
C THR A 350 -11.49 -10.17 7.50
N ARG A 351 -10.99 -9.00 7.87
CA ARG A 351 -9.73 -8.42 7.34
C ARG A 351 -9.08 -7.47 8.34
N LYS A 352 -7.75 -7.35 8.25
CA LYS A 352 -6.95 -6.40 9.04
C LYS A 352 -6.25 -5.41 8.13
N VAL A 353 -6.35 -4.12 8.46
CA VAL A 353 -5.65 -3.04 7.79
C VAL A 353 -4.63 -2.44 8.74
N THR A 354 -3.38 -2.39 8.33
CA THR A 354 -2.32 -1.75 9.13
C THR A 354 -2.55 -0.24 9.17
N ILE A 355 -2.51 0.33 10.37
CA ILE A 355 -2.53 1.78 10.58
C ILE A 355 -1.31 2.23 11.39
N TYR A 356 -1.04 3.51 11.33
CA TYR A 356 0.08 4.18 11.97
C TYR A 356 -0.50 5.25 12.90
N PRO A 357 -0.92 4.87 14.13
CA PRO A 357 -1.50 5.81 15.08
C PRO A 357 -0.47 6.88 15.45
N ASP A 358 -0.97 8.06 15.80
CA ASP A 358 -0.18 9.19 16.22
C ASP A 358 -0.53 9.56 17.65
N THR A 359 0.47 9.97 18.42
CA THR A 359 0.25 10.63 19.70
C THR A 359 0.09 12.15 19.51
N PRO A 360 -0.62 12.85 20.40
CA PRO A 360 -0.71 14.31 20.34
C PRO A 360 0.65 15.01 20.32
N GLU A 361 1.64 14.49 21.02
CA GLU A 361 2.99 15.05 21.12
C GLU A 361 3.79 14.89 19.81
N GLU A 362 3.61 13.78 19.10
CA GLU A 362 4.19 13.58 17.77
C GLU A 362 3.61 14.58 16.77
N ILE A 363 2.29 14.77 16.75
CA ILE A 363 1.65 15.75 15.85
C ILE A 363 2.13 17.18 16.16
N LYS A 364 2.20 17.58 17.43
CA LYS A 364 2.76 18.89 17.82
C LYS A 364 4.21 19.05 17.30
N THR A 365 4.99 17.99 17.41
CA THR A 365 6.39 17.99 16.92
C THR A 365 6.46 18.14 15.40
N TYR A 366 5.62 17.41 14.66
CA TYR A 366 5.57 17.52 13.19
C TYR A 366 5.11 18.92 12.72
N ILE A 367 4.13 19.52 13.41
CA ILE A 367 3.68 20.89 13.16
C ILE A 367 4.82 21.88 13.45
N ALA A 368 5.49 21.76 14.59
CA ALA A 368 6.61 22.62 14.96
C ALA A 368 7.81 22.54 14.01
N ASN A 369 8.03 21.38 13.37
CA ASN A 369 9.06 21.16 12.35
C ASN A 369 8.63 21.58 10.93
N SER A 370 7.55 22.32 10.79
CA SER A 370 7.01 22.82 9.52
C SER A 370 6.85 24.34 9.55
N SER A 371 6.33 24.96 8.50
CA SER A 371 5.96 26.38 8.47
C SER A 371 4.57 26.67 9.07
N LEU A 372 4.01 25.72 9.83
CA LEU A 372 2.73 25.89 10.52
C LEU A 372 2.95 26.28 11.98
N LEU A 373 2.07 27.17 12.49
CA LEU A 373 1.97 27.48 13.89
C LEU A 373 0.73 26.79 14.48
N LEU A 374 0.90 25.96 15.50
CA LEU A 374 -0.21 25.41 16.25
C LEU A 374 -0.91 26.52 17.02
N THR A 375 -2.19 26.77 16.71
CA THR A 375 -2.99 27.82 17.33
C THR A 375 -3.94 27.29 18.40
N GLU A 376 -4.41 26.04 18.23
CA GLU A 376 -5.31 25.39 19.16
C GLU A 376 -5.15 23.88 19.15
N CYS A 377 -5.37 23.25 20.30
CA CYS A 377 -5.45 21.81 20.44
C CYS A 377 -6.54 21.50 21.47
N TYR A 378 -7.52 20.65 21.12
CA TYR A 378 -8.58 20.26 22.01
C TYR A 378 -8.97 18.80 21.80
N GLU A 379 -9.72 18.25 22.76
CA GLU A 379 -10.17 16.89 22.70
C GLU A 379 -11.67 16.79 22.40
N THR A 380 -12.03 15.79 21.60
CA THR A 380 -13.40 15.28 21.49
C THR A 380 -13.51 13.97 22.31
N GLU A 381 -14.63 13.29 22.23
CA GLU A 381 -14.78 12.00 22.93
C GLU A 381 -13.75 10.98 22.45
N PHE A 382 -13.52 10.88 21.14
CA PHE A 382 -12.67 9.84 20.54
C PHE A 382 -11.41 10.38 19.85
N ALA A 383 -11.23 11.69 19.75
CA ALA A 383 -10.09 12.25 19.03
C ALA A 383 -9.41 13.40 19.77
N THR A 384 -8.19 13.71 19.33
CA THR A 384 -7.52 14.99 19.59
C THR A 384 -7.52 15.79 18.30
N VAL A 385 -7.97 17.04 18.37
CA VAL A 385 -8.05 17.96 17.23
C VAL A 385 -6.98 19.04 17.35
N PHE A 386 -6.29 19.31 16.23
CA PHE A 386 -5.28 20.34 16.10
C PHE A 386 -5.75 21.37 15.07
N VAL A 387 -5.59 22.64 15.44
CA VAL A 387 -5.76 23.77 14.52
C VAL A 387 -4.41 24.46 14.38
N ALA A 388 -3.89 24.50 13.18
CA ALA A 388 -2.64 25.18 12.88
C ALA A 388 -2.83 26.17 11.74
N GLN A 389 -2.00 27.20 11.70
CA GLN A 389 -2.05 28.26 10.71
C GLN A 389 -0.70 28.40 10.02
N LYS A 390 -0.70 28.56 8.69
CA LYS A 390 0.52 28.86 7.94
C LYS A 390 1.00 30.26 8.29
N GLN A 391 2.27 30.35 8.65
CA GLN A 391 2.91 31.64 8.90
C GLN A 391 3.18 32.33 7.57
N PRO A 392 3.00 33.66 7.47
CA PRO A 392 3.47 34.43 6.32
C PRO A 392 4.97 34.23 6.11
N THR A 393 5.35 34.01 4.86
CA THR A 393 6.76 33.91 4.45
C THR A 393 7.43 35.27 4.37
#